data_0e858ca3185035d606f96e46794c9066
#
_entry.id   0e858ca3185035d606f96e46794c9066
#
_cell.length_a   1.000
_cell.length_b   1.000
_cell.length_c   1.000
_cell.angle_alpha   90.00
_cell.angle_beta   90.00
_cell.angle_gamma   90.00
#
_symmetry.space_group_name_H-M   'P 1'
#
loop_
_entity.id
_entity.type
_entity.pdbx_description
1 polymer ?
#
loop_
_entity_poly.entity_id
_entity_poly.type
_entity_poly.pdbx_seq_one_letter_code
_entity_poly.pdbx_strand_id
1 'polypeptide(L)'
;MKYDLSAVEMLKMLGYDQPTGREWLEKLKQEKQISLPKAYIEFMELMVDCPLLGTSNLWIGKMEHKTSAHIPCTFYDQLQEMIDERKGHWSKRPGKYERSLYDLFQLPAEEWSQTVDNYLVIGSDYAGGMGEFGIRIEDLQKDDPPVYWHKNADGFSMWKLENEKLSDFLLNVLIEALACVDYQSAEYELETKGWQYEEYFDLKKDDWVASKSVLKRYGIDYAAIKKYKASSGKVFCCYDENRNALFAGSTAEGEMSLSAINRSDAEHIFLDLDSLEYLFEEARLCIKDREREDELSQYYIYTKTPKTKVSLSDYCQADKPPQKGENGENICPATAKKEPLYVLCSGTDFMEVITGVLQKKLKATNEELLEALNHYLQTGNL
;
A
#
# COMPACT_ATOMS: atom_id res chain seq x y z
N MET A 1 7.54 9.65 -16.22
CA MET A 1 7.45 9.13 -14.85
C MET A 1 8.30 10.00 -13.93
N LYS A 2 7.72 10.55 -12.86
CA LYS A 2 8.42 11.34 -11.84
C LYS A 2 8.58 10.47 -10.58
N TYR A 3 9.81 10.33 -10.07
CA TYR A 3 10.15 9.45 -8.93
C TYR A 3 10.51 10.23 -7.66
N ASP A 4 10.70 11.53 -7.76
CA ASP A 4 11.00 12.40 -6.62
C ASP A 4 9.79 13.29 -6.34
N LEU A 5 8.99 12.85 -5.38
CA LEU A 5 7.78 13.53 -4.93
C LEU A 5 7.93 13.87 -3.45
N SER A 6 7.46 15.04 -3.06
CA SER A 6 7.24 15.35 -1.65
C SER A 6 5.81 15.00 -1.22
N ALA A 7 5.59 14.80 0.08
CA ALA A 7 4.27 14.55 0.61
C ALA A 7 3.29 15.69 0.29
N VAL A 8 3.75 16.94 0.35
CA VAL A 8 2.95 18.13 0.04
C VAL A 8 2.55 18.18 -1.44
N GLU A 9 3.47 17.83 -2.36
CA GLU A 9 3.13 17.73 -3.79
C GLU A 9 2.09 16.64 -4.03
N MET A 10 2.28 15.48 -3.45
CA MET A 10 1.33 14.36 -3.55
C MET A 10 -0.08 14.76 -3.08
N LEU A 11 -0.18 15.40 -1.91
CA LEU A 11 -1.45 15.87 -1.37
C LEU A 11 -2.15 16.83 -2.32
N LYS A 12 -1.42 17.82 -2.83
CA LYS A 12 -1.97 18.79 -3.79
C LYS A 12 -2.43 18.13 -5.08
N MET A 13 -1.70 17.13 -5.57
CA MET A 13 -2.10 16.34 -6.74
C MET A 13 -3.39 15.58 -6.50
N LEU A 14 -3.59 15.06 -5.30
CA LEU A 14 -4.82 14.36 -4.88
C LEU A 14 -5.98 15.33 -4.55
N GLY A 15 -5.79 16.64 -4.67
CA GLY A 15 -6.83 17.63 -4.45
C GLY A 15 -6.94 18.13 -2.99
N TYR A 16 -5.93 17.83 -2.17
CA TYR A 16 -5.78 18.40 -0.82
C TYR A 16 -4.91 19.65 -0.90
N ASP A 17 -5.41 20.70 -1.54
CA ASP A 17 -4.68 21.95 -1.77
C ASP A 17 -5.11 23.11 -0.85
N GLN A 18 -6.17 22.89 -0.05
CA GLN A 18 -6.68 23.88 0.88
C GLN A 18 -6.06 23.69 2.28
N PRO A 19 -5.52 24.75 2.90
CA PRO A 19 -4.87 24.68 4.21
C PRO A 19 -5.88 24.64 5.37
N THR A 20 -6.71 23.59 5.43
CA THR A 20 -7.76 23.42 6.45
C THR A 20 -7.19 23.26 7.86
N GLY A 21 -5.97 22.75 8.00
CA GLY A 21 -5.30 22.52 9.28
C GLY A 21 -4.71 23.76 9.97
N ARG A 22 -4.71 24.92 9.32
CA ARG A 22 -4.03 26.11 9.84
C ARG A 22 -4.52 26.55 11.21
N GLU A 23 -5.83 26.63 11.39
CA GLU A 23 -6.44 27.05 12.67
C GLU A 23 -6.10 26.05 13.80
N TRP A 24 -6.16 24.77 13.51
CA TRP A 24 -5.78 23.72 14.45
C TRP A 24 -4.30 23.81 14.86
N LEU A 25 -3.40 24.04 13.91
CA LEU A 25 -1.96 24.20 14.18
C LEU A 25 -1.67 25.42 15.06
N GLU A 26 -2.31 26.55 14.80
CA GLU A 26 -2.14 27.75 15.62
C GLU A 26 -2.67 27.53 17.05
N LYS A 27 -3.80 26.86 17.20
CA LYS A 27 -4.33 26.47 18.51
C LYS A 27 -3.36 25.53 19.25
N LEU A 28 -2.82 24.51 18.56
CA LEU A 28 -1.85 23.58 19.13
C LEU A 28 -0.59 24.29 19.63
N LYS A 29 -0.03 25.21 18.84
CA LYS A 29 1.14 26.01 19.22
C LYS A 29 0.88 26.84 20.48
N GLN A 30 -0.31 27.47 20.56
CA GLN A 30 -0.70 28.31 21.70
C GLN A 30 -0.94 27.49 22.96
N GLU A 31 -1.70 26.39 22.88
CA GLU A 31 -2.04 25.55 24.02
C GLU A 31 -0.82 24.82 24.60
N LYS A 32 0.04 24.31 23.73
CA LYS A 32 1.21 23.53 24.14
C LYS A 32 2.48 24.36 24.31
N GLN A 33 2.47 25.64 23.89
CA GLN A 33 3.63 26.55 23.92
C GLN A 33 4.87 25.96 23.24
N ILE A 34 4.68 25.22 22.15
CA ILE A 34 5.74 24.55 21.41
C ILE A 34 5.94 25.18 20.03
N SER A 35 7.18 25.18 19.56
CA SER A 35 7.49 25.38 18.15
C SER A 35 7.26 24.10 17.37
N LEU A 36 6.78 24.22 16.14
CA LEU A 36 6.60 23.10 15.24
C LEU A 36 7.52 23.28 14.03
N PRO A 37 8.21 22.22 13.57
CA PRO A 37 9.03 22.26 12.37
C PRO A 37 8.23 22.67 11.13
N LYS A 38 8.89 23.36 10.20
CA LYS A 38 8.26 23.81 8.96
C LYS A 38 7.67 22.67 8.15
N ALA A 39 8.40 21.56 7.99
CA ALA A 39 7.92 20.40 7.26
C ALA A 39 6.63 19.80 7.89
N TYR A 40 6.51 19.80 9.22
CA TYR A 40 5.30 19.36 9.92
C TYR A 40 4.12 20.30 9.64
N ILE A 41 4.36 21.60 9.73
CA ILE A 41 3.32 22.62 9.50
C ILE A 41 2.77 22.50 8.08
N GLU A 42 3.64 22.49 7.07
CA GLU A 42 3.26 22.42 5.66
C GLU A 42 2.44 21.17 5.33
N PHE A 43 2.79 20.03 5.94
CA PHE A 43 2.06 18.78 5.78
C PHE A 43 0.70 18.84 6.49
N MET A 44 0.69 19.20 7.77
CA MET A 44 -0.53 19.18 8.59
C MET A 44 -1.53 20.27 8.22
N GLU A 45 -1.09 21.39 7.61
CA GLU A 45 -2.03 22.37 7.03
C GLU A 45 -2.96 21.73 6.01
N LEU A 46 -2.48 20.70 5.27
CA LEU A 46 -3.25 20.01 4.23
C LEU A 46 -3.93 18.73 4.74
N MET A 47 -3.36 18.09 5.75
CA MET A 47 -3.70 16.71 6.15
C MET A 47 -4.54 16.59 7.41
N VAL A 48 -4.67 17.64 8.24
CA VAL A 48 -5.28 17.52 9.56
C VAL A 48 -6.70 16.92 9.56
N ASP A 49 -7.46 17.20 8.52
CA ASP A 49 -8.82 16.68 8.32
C ASP A 49 -8.89 15.64 7.19
N CYS A 50 -7.75 15.09 6.75
CA CYS A 50 -7.73 14.12 5.66
C CYS A 50 -7.98 12.71 6.19
N PRO A 51 -9.05 12.03 5.71
CA PRO A 51 -9.37 10.66 6.13
C PRO A 51 -8.29 9.63 5.77
N LEU A 52 -7.44 9.91 4.79
CA LEU A 52 -6.33 9.00 4.41
C LEU A 52 -5.37 8.71 5.56
N LEU A 53 -5.19 9.65 6.50
CA LEU A 53 -4.37 9.40 7.69
C LEU A 53 -4.97 8.36 8.65
N GLY A 54 -6.28 8.18 8.61
CA GLY A 54 -6.98 7.20 9.44
C GLY A 54 -6.90 5.77 8.94
N THR A 55 -6.40 5.56 7.73
CA THR A 55 -6.32 4.25 7.08
C THR A 55 -4.95 3.60 7.22
N SER A 56 -3.92 4.37 7.57
CA SER A 56 -2.59 3.81 7.82
C SER A 56 -2.49 3.22 9.22
N ASN A 57 -1.60 2.26 9.40
CA ASN A 57 -1.22 1.76 10.71
C ASN A 57 -0.42 2.81 11.53
N LEU A 58 -0.08 3.93 10.92
CA LEU A 58 0.63 5.05 11.51
C LEU A 58 -0.34 6.20 11.75
N TRP A 59 -0.57 6.53 12.99
CA TRP A 59 -1.49 7.59 13.41
C TRP A 59 -0.73 8.90 13.62
N ILE A 60 -1.00 9.88 12.77
CA ILE A 60 -0.40 11.21 12.81
C ILE A 60 -1.50 12.26 12.84
N GLY A 61 -1.43 13.19 13.78
CA GLY A 61 -2.32 14.32 13.86
C GLY A 61 -3.70 14.04 14.47
N LYS A 62 -4.65 14.96 14.24
CA LYS A 62 -5.99 14.90 14.79
C LYS A 62 -6.82 13.84 14.06
N MET A 63 -7.24 12.80 14.79
CA MET A 63 -8.28 11.89 14.32
C MET A 63 -9.56 12.11 15.10
N GLU A 64 -10.66 12.43 14.44
CA GLU A 64 -11.97 12.64 15.09
C GLU A 64 -12.68 11.34 15.50
N HIS A 65 -12.14 10.17 15.20
CA HIS A 65 -12.76 8.91 15.59
C HIS A 65 -12.46 8.57 17.05
N LYS A 66 -13.39 8.88 17.84
CA LYS A 66 -13.91 8.44 19.16
C LYS A 66 -12.99 7.80 20.21
N THR A 67 -11.75 7.42 19.95
CA THR A 67 -10.96 6.71 20.97
C THR A 67 -9.48 7.08 21.11
N SER A 68 -8.85 7.81 20.18
CA SER A 68 -7.48 8.28 20.39
C SER A 68 -6.97 9.19 19.26
N ALA A 69 -7.36 10.46 19.31
CA ALA A 69 -6.63 11.46 18.54
C ALA A 69 -5.21 11.58 19.10
N HIS A 70 -4.20 11.30 18.29
CA HIS A 70 -2.84 11.58 18.71
C HIS A 70 -2.58 13.09 18.55
N ILE A 71 -2.91 13.84 19.60
CA ILE A 71 -2.54 15.26 19.66
C ILE A 71 -1.06 15.31 20.01
N PRO A 72 -0.20 15.96 19.22
CA PRO A 72 1.20 16.10 19.57
C PRO A 72 1.38 16.63 20.99
N CYS A 73 2.11 15.88 21.79
CA CYS A 73 2.43 16.26 23.17
C CYS A 73 3.90 15.97 23.45
N THR A 74 4.45 16.57 24.51
CA THR A 74 5.80 16.19 24.91
C THR A 74 5.80 14.78 25.50
N PHE A 75 6.86 14.04 25.28
CA PHE A 75 7.01 12.69 25.84
C PHE A 75 6.97 12.71 27.37
N TYR A 76 7.43 13.77 27.99
CA TYR A 76 7.32 13.95 29.44
C TYR A 76 5.87 14.10 29.89
N ASP A 77 5.03 14.88 29.18
CA ASP A 77 3.60 14.98 29.51
C ASP A 77 2.92 13.61 29.41
N GLN A 78 3.23 12.85 28.37
CA GLN A 78 2.70 11.51 28.18
C GLN A 78 3.16 10.54 29.28
N LEU A 79 4.44 10.57 29.64
CA LEU A 79 4.96 9.77 30.77
C LEU A 79 4.28 10.16 32.09
N GLN A 80 4.06 11.44 32.33
CA GLN A 80 3.37 11.92 33.54
C GLN A 80 1.94 11.39 33.60
N GLU A 81 1.19 11.46 32.49
CA GLU A 81 -0.16 10.92 32.39
C GLU A 81 -0.19 9.42 32.69
N MET A 82 0.70 8.66 32.04
CA MET A 82 0.83 7.21 32.27
C MET A 82 1.20 6.85 33.71
N ILE A 83 2.06 7.64 34.35
CA ILE A 83 2.42 7.47 35.77
C ILE A 83 1.20 7.73 36.66
N ASP A 84 0.46 8.81 36.41
CA ASP A 84 -0.71 9.19 37.18
C ASP A 84 -1.84 8.17 37.07
N GLU A 85 -2.09 7.63 35.90
CA GLU A 85 -3.05 6.55 35.67
C GLU A 85 -2.68 5.27 36.44
N ARG A 86 -1.38 4.95 36.55
CA ARG A 86 -0.89 3.74 37.20
C ARG A 86 -0.60 3.89 38.69
N LYS A 87 -0.73 5.08 39.22
CA LYS A 87 -0.45 5.39 40.61
C LYS A 87 -1.29 4.53 41.56
N GLY A 88 -0.66 3.62 42.27
CA GLY A 88 -1.32 2.64 43.14
C GLY A 88 -1.74 1.32 42.51
N HIS A 89 -1.54 1.14 41.22
CA HIS A 89 -1.94 -0.05 40.44
C HIS A 89 -0.79 -0.74 39.71
N TRP A 90 0.44 -0.68 40.26
CA TRP A 90 1.58 -1.32 39.63
C TRP A 90 1.47 -2.85 39.62
N SER A 91 1.80 -3.47 38.49
CA SER A 91 1.81 -4.91 38.35
C SER A 91 2.79 -5.61 39.30
N LYS A 92 2.42 -6.76 39.82
CA LYS A 92 3.31 -7.60 40.62
C LYS A 92 4.49 -8.18 39.82
N ARG A 93 4.35 -8.24 38.49
CA ARG A 93 5.36 -8.70 37.53
C ARG A 93 5.44 -7.71 36.37
N PRO A 94 6.00 -6.52 36.59
CA PRO A 94 6.06 -5.49 35.56
C PRO A 94 6.94 -5.93 34.39
N GLY A 95 6.48 -5.62 33.16
CA GLY A 95 7.33 -5.66 31.97
C GLY A 95 8.44 -4.60 32.05
N LYS A 96 9.34 -4.60 31.08
CA LYS A 96 10.48 -3.65 31.05
C LYS A 96 10.02 -2.20 31.04
N TYR A 97 9.01 -1.89 30.23
CA TYR A 97 8.44 -0.53 30.11
C TYR A 97 7.80 -0.08 31.43
N GLU A 98 6.94 -0.90 32.02
CA GLU A 98 6.29 -0.57 33.30
C GLU A 98 7.31 -0.40 34.44
N ARG A 99 8.38 -1.18 34.44
CA ARG A 99 9.49 -1.03 35.39
C ARG A 99 10.22 0.29 35.22
N SER A 100 10.48 0.67 33.97
CA SER A 100 11.10 1.96 33.65
C SER A 100 10.22 3.14 34.08
N LEU A 101 8.90 3.04 33.89
CA LEU A 101 7.95 4.05 34.40
C LEU A 101 7.98 4.15 35.94
N TYR A 102 8.01 2.99 36.61
CA TYR A 102 8.10 2.95 38.06
C TYR A 102 9.37 3.59 38.58
N ASP A 103 10.53 3.30 37.97
CA ASP A 103 11.80 3.89 38.34
C ASP A 103 11.80 5.41 38.14
N LEU A 104 11.22 5.87 37.01
CA LEU A 104 11.07 7.30 36.73
C LEU A 104 10.15 8.00 37.73
N PHE A 105 9.07 7.35 38.13
CA PHE A 105 8.14 7.86 39.15
C PHE A 105 8.80 8.14 40.51
N GLN A 106 9.89 7.45 40.83
CA GLN A 106 10.64 7.67 42.08
C GLN A 106 11.50 8.96 42.04
N LEU A 107 11.69 9.54 40.84
CA LEU A 107 12.50 10.73 40.65
C LEU A 107 11.60 11.98 40.59
N PRO A 108 12.07 13.13 41.11
CA PRO A 108 11.45 14.42 40.81
C PRO A 108 11.43 14.68 39.29
N ALA A 109 10.39 15.29 38.77
CA ALA A 109 10.25 15.53 37.33
C ALA A 109 11.42 16.33 36.74
N GLU A 110 12.04 17.18 37.52
CA GLU A 110 13.21 17.99 37.15
C GLU A 110 14.46 17.13 36.88
N GLU A 111 14.50 15.91 37.39
CA GLU A 111 15.60 14.97 37.20
C GLU A 111 15.39 14.00 36.02
N TRP A 112 14.22 14.00 35.39
CA TRP A 112 13.90 13.10 34.28
C TRP A 112 14.86 13.26 33.09
N SER A 113 15.31 14.49 32.83
CA SER A 113 16.28 14.77 31.74
C SER A 113 17.63 14.06 31.90
N GLN A 114 17.95 13.55 33.09
CA GLN A 114 19.16 12.76 33.34
C GLN A 114 19.01 11.29 32.88
N THR A 115 17.78 10.84 32.71
CA THR A 115 17.44 9.42 32.45
C THR A 115 16.77 9.21 31.10
N VAL A 116 16.03 10.21 30.63
CA VAL A 116 15.17 10.12 29.44
C VAL A 116 15.26 11.42 28.65
N ASP A 117 15.50 11.32 27.36
CA ASP A 117 15.41 12.47 26.45
C ASP A 117 13.94 12.85 26.23
N ASN A 118 13.67 14.14 26.11
CA ASN A 118 12.34 14.62 25.81
C ASN A 118 12.14 14.79 24.31
N TYR A 119 11.00 14.31 23.82
CA TYR A 119 10.59 14.37 22.42
C TYR A 119 9.21 15.03 22.30
N LEU A 120 8.97 15.69 21.18
CA LEU A 120 7.61 15.96 20.73
C LEU A 120 7.12 14.70 20.01
N VAL A 121 6.18 14.00 20.61
CA VAL A 121 5.55 12.82 20.00
C VAL A 121 4.57 13.30 18.94
N ILE A 122 4.78 12.88 17.70
CA ILE A 122 4.01 13.32 16.52
C ILE A 122 3.15 12.22 15.92
N GLY A 123 3.33 10.99 16.35
CA GLY A 123 2.56 9.84 15.84
C GLY A 123 2.83 8.57 16.62
N SER A 124 2.01 7.55 16.36
CA SER A 124 2.14 6.23 16.97
C SER A 124 1.92 5.12 15.93
N ASP A 125 2.63 4.00 16.12
CA ASP A 125 2.44 2.77 15.36
C ASP A 125 1.52 1.83 16.14
N TYR A 126 0.31 1.61 15.61
CA TYR A 126 -0.70 0.78 16.26
C TYR A 126 -0.58 -0.71 15.87
N ALA A 127 -0.08 -1.02 14.67
CA ALA A 127 -0.01 -2.39 14.17
C ALA A 127 1.29 -3.12 14.54
N GLY A 128 2.39 -2.40 14.65
CA GLY A 128 3.74 -2.98 14.84
C GLY A 128 4.15 -3.25 16.27
N GLY A 129 3.29 -3.01 17.26
CA GLY A 129 3.57 -3.30 18.66
C GLY A 129 3.76 -2.09 19.56
N MET A 130 2.89 -1.11 19.40
CA MET A 130 2.81 0.08 20.25
C MET A 130 4.15 0.80 20.40
N GLY A 131 4.51 1.53 19.37
CA GLY A 131 5.65 2.43 19.33
C GLY A 131 5.21 3.86 19.04
N GLU A 132 6.09 4.79 19.28
CA GLU A 132 5.85 6.22 19.11
C GLU A 132 6.92 6.83 18.23
N PHE A 133 6.53 7.84 17.44
CA PHE A 133 7.42 8.63 16.62
C PHE A 133 7.54 10.03 17.21
N GLY A 134 8.74 10.52 17.33
CA GLY A 134 9.00 11.80 17.97
C GLY A 134 10.16 12.58 17.35
N ILE A 135 10.14 13.88 17.60
CA ILE A 135 11.18 14.82 17.25
C ILE A 135 11.80 15.30 18.57
N ARG A 136 13.13 15.33 18.67
CA ARG A 136 13.78 15.89 19.88
C ARG A 136 13.37 17.33 20.08
N ILE A 137 13.08 17.70 21.32
CA ILE A 137 12.67 19.09 21.65
C ILE A 137 13.70 20.10 21.18
N GLU A 138 14.99 19.79 21.30
CA GLU A 138 16.09 20.65 20.84
C GLU A 138 16.13 20.85 19.30
N ASP A 139 15.52 19.94 18.55
CA ASP A 139 15.49 19.96 17.09
C ASP A 139 14.25 20.64 16.49
N LEU A 140 13.29 21.03 17.31
CA LEU A 140 12.04 21.65 16.85
C LEU A 140 12.21 22.98 16.11
N GLN A 141 13.35 23.64 16.28
CA GLN A 141 13.70 24.86 15.56
C GLN A 141 14.25 24.62 14.15
N LYS A 142 14.55 23.38 13.80
CA LYS A 142 14.98 23.00 12.45
C LYS A 142 13.77 22.95 11.52
N ASP A 143 13.93 23.33 10.27
CA ASP A 143 12.87 23.28 9.26
C ASP A 143 12.43 21.84 8.98
N ASP A 144 13.37 20.90 8.97
CA ASP A 144 13.17 19.49 8.60
C ASP A 144 14.05 18.58 9.50
N PRO A 145 13.67 18.39 10.78
CA PRO A 145 14.46 17.65 11.76
C PRO A 145 14.39 16.13 11.54
N PRO A 146 15.30 15.37 12.17
CA PRO A 146 15.21 13.92 12.25
C PRO A 146 13.98 13.47 13.03
N VAL A 147 13.45 12.29 12.67
CA VAL A 147 12.39 11.57 13.39
C VAL A 147 12.97 10.34 14.06
N TYR A 148 12.59 10.12 15.29
CA TYR A 148 13.03 8.99 16.11
C TYR A 148 11.82 8.10 16.43
N TRP A 149 12.09 6.82 16.55
CA TRP A 149 11.10 5.82 16.92
C TRP A 149 11.43 5.20 18.28
N HIS A 150 10.41 5.01 19.08
CA HIS A 150 10.46 4.40 20.38
C HIS A 150 9.48 3.22 20.45
N LYS A 151 9.96 2.05 20.89
CA LYS A 151 9.12 0.88 21.10
C LYS A 151 8.91 0.66 22.59
N ASN A 152 7.66 0.59 23.03
CA ASN A 152 7.32 0.41 24.44
C ASN A 152 7.96 -0.83 25.08
N ALA A 153 8.12 -1.91 24.30
CA ALA A 153 8.78 -3.14 24.77
C ALA A 153 10.26 -2.94 25.14
N ASP A 154 10.94 -1.94 24.56
CA ASP A 154 12.38 -1.68 24.76
C ASP A 154 12.65 -0.76 25.96
N GLY A 155 11.61 -0.19 26.58
CA GLY A 155 11.70 0.84 27.62
C GLY A 155 11.83 2.24 27.02
N PHE A 156 11.38 3.26 27.72
CA PHE A 156 11.23 4.63 27.20
C PHE A 156 12.54 5.42 27.02
N SER A 157 13.68 4.87 27.37
CA SER A 157 15.00 5.48 27.13
C SER A 157 15.63 5.10 25.79
N MET A 158 14.96 4.27 24.97
CA MET A 158 15.52 3.66 23.77
C MET A 158 14.91 4.23 22.49
N TRP A 159 15.08 5.52 22.28
CA TRP A 159 14.74 6.16 21.01
C TRP A 159 15.82 5.85 19.95
N LYS A 160 15.38 5.43 18.77
CA LYS A 160 16.24 5.10 17.62
C LYS A 160 15.91 6.02 16.46
N LEU A 161 16.91 6.45 15.71
CA LEU A 161 16.71 7.20 14.48
C LEU A 161 15.86 6.39 13.50
N GLU A 162 14.74 6.94 13.09
CA GLU A 162 13.86 6.36 12.07
C GLU A 162 14.10 6.99 10.69
N ASN A 163 14.03 8.30 10.61
CA ASN A 163 14.31 9.05 9.39
C ASN A 163 15.23 10.24 9.71
N GLU A 164 16.18 10.52 8.81
CA GLU A 164 17.05 11.70 8.93
C GLU A 164 16.30 13.02 8.69
N LYS A 165 15.13 12.95 8.05
CA LYS A 165 14.27 14.09 7.74
C LYS A 165 12.82 13.79 8.05
N LEU A 166 12.14 14.74 8.64
CA LEU A 166 10.71 14.69 8.90
C LEU A 166 9.90 14.62 7.60
N SER A 167 10.30 15.36 6.56
CA SER A 167 9.65 15.31 5.25
C SER A 167 9.65 13.93 4.61
N ASP A 168 10.74 13.16 4.73
CA ASP A 168 10.82 11.77 4.26
C ASP A 168 9.92 10.86 5.10
N PHE A 169 9.84 11.07 6.41
CA PHE A 169 8.94 10.33 7.30
C PHE A 169 7.47 10.56 6.94
N LEU A 170 7.05 11.81 6.77
CA LEU A 170 5.68 12.16 6.41
C LEU A 170 5.29 11.64 5.02
N LEU A 171 6.24 11.63 4.09
CA LEU A 171 6.04 11.01 2.77
C LEU A 171 5.81 9.49 2.91
N ASN A 172 6.60 8.82 3.73
CA ASN A 172 6.43 7.38 3.97
C ASN A 172 5.07 7.04 4.53
N VAL A 173 4.60 7.81 5.52
CA VAL A 173 3.26 7.66 6.11
C VAL A 173 2.16 7.79 5.04
N LEU A 174 2.28 8.79 4.18
CA LEU A 174 1.30 9.00 3.11
C LEU A 174 1.33 7.86 2.07
N ILE A 175 2.52 7.42 1.65
CA ILE A 175 2.65 6.29 0.72
C ILE A 175 2.08 5.02 1.35
N GLU A 176 2.37 4.75 2.61
CA GLU A 176 1.85 3.57 3.31
C GLU A 176 0.32 3.61 3.40
N ALA A 177 -0.26 4.77 3.69
CA ALA A 177 -1.70 4.98 3.67
C ALA A 177 -2.32 4.71 2.30
N LEU A 178 -1.64 5.08 1.21
CA LEU A 178 -2.11 4.88 -0.16
C LEU A 178 -1.85 3.46 -0.70
N ALA A 179 -0.81 2.78 -0.22
CA ALA A 179 -0.45 1.43 -0.65
C ALA A 179 -1.16 0.32 0.14
N CYS A 180 -1.63 0.62 1.35
CA CYS A 180 -2.25 -0.34 2.27
C CYS A 180 -3.65 0.12 2.68
N VAL A 181 -4.40 0.71 1.76
CA VAL A 181 -5.73 1.26 2.02
C VAL A 181 -6.67 0.17 2.54
N ASP A 182 -7.17 0.32 3.77
CA ASP A 182 -8.30 -0.45 4.26
C ASP A 182 -9.57 0.09 3.60
N TYR A 183 -10.01 -0.62 2.65
CA TYR A 183 -10.88 -0.48 1.50
C TYR A 183 -12.05 0.51 1.53
N GLN A 184 -12.62 0.89 2.64
CA GLN A 184 -13.93 1.56 2.56
C GLN A 184 -13.90 3.08 2.75
N SER A 185 -13.01 3.60 3.57
CA SER A 185 -13.05 5.05 3.87
C SER A 185 -12.16 5.89 2.96
N ALA A 186 -10.99 5.38 2.59
CA ALA A 186 -10.07 6.13 1.72
C ALA A 186 -10.48 6.08 0.26
N GLU A 187 -10.99 4.94 -0.22
CA GLU A 187 -11.55 4.80 -1.56
C GLU A 187 -12.71 5.78 -1.76
N TYR A 188 -13.66 5.80 -0.83
CA TYR A 188 -14.78 6.75 -0.86
C TYR A 188 -14.33 8.21 -0.88
N GLU A 189 -13.33 8.56 -0.07
CA GLU A 189 -12.80 9.93 -0.04
C GLU A 189 -12.10 10.30 -1.35
N LEU A 190 -11.33 9.40 -1.93
CA LEU A 190 -10.71 9.61 -3.25
C LEU A 190 -11.77 9.75 -4.34
N GLU A 191 -12.81 8.94 -4.34
CA GLU A 191 -13.93 9.01 -5.27
C GLU A 191 -14.65 10.37 -5.19
N THR A 192 -14.89 10.90 -3.98
CA THR A 192 -15.51 12.22 -3.80
C THR A 192 -14.71 13.36 -4.43
N LYS A 193 -13.40 13.17 -4.60
CA LYS A 193 -12.48 14.10 -5.28
C LYS A 193 -12.28 13.80 -6.76
N GLY A 194 -13.02 12.83 -7.30
CA GLY A 194 -12.94 12.42 -8.70
C GLY A 194 -11.71 11.60 -9.04
N TRP A 195 -11.23 10.81 -8.08
CA TRP A 195 -10.18 9.82 -8.26
C TRP A 195 -10.77 8.43 -8.14
N GLN A 196 -10.25 7.49 -8.92
CA GLN A 196 -10.47 6.06 -8.75
C GLN A 196 -9.20 5.42 -8.19
N TYR A 197 -9.39 4.46 -7.30
CA TYR A 197 -8.34 3.64 -6.72
C TYR A 197 -8.39 2.27 -7.38
N GLU A 198 -7.23 1.81 -7.81
CA GLU A 198 -7.06 0.49 -8.39
C GLU A 198 -5.95 -0.23 -7.64
N GLU A 199 -6.15 -1.49 -7.34
CA GLU A 199 -5.16 -2.30 -6.65
C GLU A 199 -4.75 -3.48 -7.51
N TYR A 200 -3.45 -3.72 -7.59
CA TYR A 200 -2.88 -4.87 -8.24
C TYR A 200 -2.39 -5.85 -7.16
N PHE A 201 -3.12 -6.93 -7.01
CA PHE A 201 -2.75 -8.05 -6.16
C PHE A 201 -2.28 -9.19 -7.04
N ASP A 202 -1.02 -9.26 -7.32
CA ASP A 202 -0.44 -10.53 -7.73
C ASP A 202 0.89 -10.64 -7.05
N LEU A 203 0.97 -11.54 -6.02
CA LEU A 203 2.29 -11.74 -5.55
C LEU A 203 2.41 -12.87 -4.60
N LYS A 204 2.75 -13.99 -5.16
CA LYS A 204 3.30 -15.12 -4.44
C LYS A 204 4.68 -14.75 -3.90
N LYS A 205 4.90 -15.13 -2.70
CA LYS A 205 5.94 -14.82 -1.72
C LYS A 205 7.41 -14.83 -2.19
N ASP A 206 7.75 -15.32 -3.36
CA ASP A 206 9.13 -15.57 -3.76
C ASP A 206 9.55 -14.95 -5.11
N ASP A 207 8.68 -14.16 -5.76
CA ASP A 207 8.96 -13.72 -7.12
C ASP A 207 9.25 -12.22 -7.28
N TRP A 208 10.40 -11.78 -6.77
CA TRP A 208 10.95 -10.45 -7.08
C TRP A 208 11.20 -10.20 -8.57
N VAL A 209 11.27 -11.24 -9.38
CA VAL A 209 11.46 -11.13 -10.83
C VAL A 209 10.13 -10.74 -11.47
N ALA A 210 9.02 -11.34 -11.02
CA ALA A 210 7.69 -10.98 -11.45
C ALA A 210 7.37 -9.54 -11.06
N SER A 211 7.68 -9.12 -9.84
CA SER A 211 7.50 -7.74 -9.39
C SER A 211 8.18 -6.71 -10.30
N LYS A 212 9.43 -6.97 -10.73
CA LYS A 212 10.13 -6.08 -11.68
C LYS A 212 9.47 -6.08 -13.06
N SER A 213 8.94 -7.21 -13.49
CA SER A 213 8.23 -7.34 -14.78
C SER A 213 6.90 -6.59 -14.73
N VAL A 214 6.16 -6.70 -13.64
CA VAL A 214 4.92 -5.95 -13.41
C VAL A 214 5.19 -4.45 -13.42
N LEU A 215 6.13 -3.96 -12.63
CA LEU A 215 6.48 -2.54 -12.60
C LEU A 215 6.87 -2.03 -14.00
N LYS A 216 7.66 -2.80 -14.74
CA LYS A 216 8.07 -2.46 -16.11
C LYS A 216 6.89 -2.38 -17.07
N ARG A 217 5.88 -3.24 -16.92
CA ARG A 217 4.64 -3.21 -17.72
C ARG A 217 3.94 -1.85 -17.63
N TYR A 218 3.90 -1.28 -16.42
CA TYR A 218 3.31 0.03 -16.18
C TYR A 218 4.28 1.20 -16.41
N GLY A 219 5.46 0.94 -16.99
CA GLY A 219 6.46 1.96 -17.31
C GLY A 219 7.26 2.43 -16.09
N ILE A 220 7.19 1.71 -14.99
CA ILE A 220 7.89 2.02 -13.75
C ILE A 220 9.29 1.41 -13.78
N ASP A 221 10.32 2.24 -13.75
CA ASP A 221 11.71 1.78 -13.66
C ASP A 221 12.09 1.45 -12.22
N TYR A 222 12.18 0.17 -11.93
CA TYR A 222 12.55 -0.31 -10.59
C TYR A 222 13.89 0.24 -10.07
N ALA A 223 14.84 0.55 -10.97
CA ALA A 223 16.13 1.11 -10.59
C ALA A 223 16.05 2.59 -10.18
N ALA A 224 15.09 3.32 -10.76
CA ALA A 224 14.85 4.72 -10.47
C ALA A 224 13.97 4.95 -9.23
N ILE A 225 13.26 3.92 -8.75
CA ILE A 225 12.38 4.04 -7.59
C ILE A 225 13.21 4.37 -6.34
N LYS A 226 12.88 5.46 -5.68
CA LYS A 226 13.33 5.76 -4.32
C LYS A 226 12.49 4.92 -3.34
N LYS A 227 13.16 4.08 -2.56
CA LYS A 227 12.53 3.20 -1.59
C LYS A 227 12.73 3.77 -0.20
N TYR A 228 11.63 3.90 0.51
CA TYR A 228 11.61 4.39 1.88
C TYR A 228 11.37 3.22 2.84
N LYS A 229 11.90 3.32 4.04
CA LYS A 229 11.63 2.35 5.09
C LYS A 229 10.27 2.66 5.73
N ALA A 230 9.40 1.68 5.79
CA ALA A 230 8.13 1.74 6.51
C ALA A 230 8.09 0.68 7.62
N SER A 231 7.08 0.72 8.48
CA SER A 231 6.91 -0.23 9.60
C SER A 231 6.83 -1.67 9.13
N SER A 232 6.15 -1.92 8.01
CA SER A 232 5.90 -3.25 7.43
C SER A 232 6.91 -3.68 6.37
N GLY A 233 7.83 -2.79 5.96
CA GLY A 233 8.78 -3.11 4.88
C GLY A 233 9.36 -1.87 4.22
N LYS A 234 9.30 -1.83 2.88
CA LYS A 234 9.70 -0.66 2.09
C LYS A 234 8.54 -0.19 1.26
N VAL A 235 8.34 1.12 1.23
CA VAL A 235 7.33 1.76 0.40
C VAL A 235 7.99 2.61 -0.68
N PHE A 236 7.25 2.85 -1.75
CA PHE A 236 7.69 3.71 -2.84
C PHE A 236 6.49 4.39 -3.51
N CYS A 237 6.74 5.49 -4.19
CA CYS A 237 5.77 6.12 -5.05
C CYS A 237 6.41 6.67 -6.32
N CYS A 238 5.59 6.85 -7.34
CA CYS A 238 5.96 7.57 -8.55
C CYS A 238 4.70 8.11 -9.23
N TYR A 239 4.87 9.12 -10.08
CA TYR A 239 3.78 9.76 -10.79
C TYR A 239 3.99 9.69 -12.30
N ASP A 240 2.97 9.24 -13.02
CA ASP A 240 2.93 9.24 -14.46
C ASP A 240 2.16 10.48 -14.95
N GLU A 241 2.91 11.48 -15.45
CA GLU A 241 2.33 12.72 -15.97
C GLU A 241 1.46 12.49 -17.21
N ASN A 242 1.75 11.46 -18.01
CA ASN A 242 1.00 11.18 -19.23
C ASN A 242 -0.38 10.58 -18.93
N ARG A 243 -0.46 9.71 -17.92
CA ARG A 243 -1.72 9.09 -17.48
C ARG A 243 -2.41 9.89 -16.39
N ASN A 244 -1.76 10.92 -15.84
CA ASN A 244 -2.19 11.62 -14.64
C ASN A 244 -2.46 10.66 -13.48
N ALA A 245 -1.55 9.69 -13.27
CA ALA A 245 -1.71 8.62 -12.33
C ALA A 245 -0.59 8.57 -11.30
N LEU A 246 -0.95 8.44 -10.04
CA LEU A 246 -0.04 8.21 -8.93
C LEU A 246 0.02 6.70 -8.66
N PHE A 247 1.22 6.16 -8.62
CA PHE A 247 1.47 4.80 -8.18
C PHE A 247 2.06 4.81 -6.78
N ALA A 248 1.52 4.01 -5.91
CA ALA A 248 2.06 3.73 -4.58
C ALA A 248 2.26 2.22 -4.43
N GLY A 249 3.34 1.82 -3.79
CA GLY A 249 3.62 0.41 -3.59
C GLY A 249 4.32 0.14 -2.28
N SER A 250 4.10 -1.07 -1.77
CA SER A 250 4.72 -1.60 -0.57
C SER A 250 5.41 -2.93 -0.87
N THR A 251 6.51 -3.19 -0.20
CA THR A 251 7.22 -4.47 -0.27
C THR A 251 7.41 -4.98 1.15
N ALA A 252 6.44 -5.74 1.65
CA ALA A 252 6.45 -6.33 2.98
C ALA A 252 6.59 -7.86 2.89
N GLU A 253 7.44 -8.46 3.72
CA GLU A 253 7.55 -9.92 3.89
C GLU A 253 7.73 -10.74 2.59
N GLY A 254 8.30 -10.13 1.55
CA GLY A 254 8.48 -10.78 0.25
C GLY A 254 7.31 -10.61 -0.72
N GLU A 255 6.26 -9.91 -0.30
CA GLU A 255 5.12 -9.54 -1.14
C GLU A 255 5.27 -8.09 -1.61
N MET A 256 4.74 -7.77 -2.79
CA MET A 256 4.62 -6.40 -3.27
C MET A 256 3.14 -6.09 -3.52
N SER A 257 2.63 -5.06 -2.91
CA SER A 257 1.37 -4.43 -3.32
C SER A 257 1.68 -3.24 -4.23
N LEU A 258 0.84 -3.03 -5.23
CA LEU A 258 0.91 -1.88 -6.11
C LEU A 258 -0.49 -1.30 -6.25
N SER A 259 -0.62 -0.03 -5.95
CA SER A 259 -1.87 0.71 -6.11
C SER A 259 -1.67 1.80 -7.16
N ALA A 260 -2.69 2.06 -7.95
CA ALA A 260 -2.77 3.18 -8.85
C ALA A 260 -3.96 4.07 -8.48
N ILE A 261 -3.72 5.37 -8.48
CA ILE A 261 -4.73 6.39 -8.21
C ILE A 261 -4.75 7.29 -9.44
N ASN A 262 -5.83 7.22 -10.22
CA ASN A 262 -6.02 7.96 -11.44
C ASN A 262 -7.38 8.67 -11.43
N ARG A 263 -7.68 9.46 -12.47
CA ARG A 263 -8.97 10.15 -12.56
C ARG A 263 -10.10 9.15 -12.79
N SER A 264 -11.22 9.35 -12.13
CA SER A 264 -12.39 8.48 -12.22
C SER A 264 -13.04 8.41 -13.63
N ASP A 265 -12.69 9.34 -14.51
CA ASP A 265 -13.09 9.37 -15.92
C ASP A 265 -12.02 8.80 -16.88
N ALA A 266 -10.90 8.37 -16.33
CA ALA A 266 -9.82 7.74 -17.09
C ALA A 266 -10.07 6.24 -17.29
N GLU A 267 -9.39 5.64 -18.27
CA GLU A 267 -9.35 4.19 -18.41
C GLU A 267 -8.62 3.55 -17.22
N HIS A 268 -9.01 2.33 -16.87
CA HIS A 268 -8.32 1.55 -15.86
C HIS A 268 -6.85 1.37 -16.22
N ILE A 269 -5.98 1.56 -15.23
CA ILE A 269 -4.52 1.43 -15.41
C ILE A 269 -4.12 -0.02 -15.38
N PHE A 270 -4.66 -0.76 -14.40
CA PHE A 270 -4.39 -2.18 -14.30
C PHE A 270 -5.28 -2.96 -15.26
N LEU A 271 -4.69 -4.02 -15.78
CA LEU A 271 -5.45 -4.94 -16.62
C LEU A 271 -6.58 -5.57 -15.79
N ASP A 272 -7.74 -5.65 -16.39
CA ASP A 272 -8.83 -6.42 -15.82
C ASP A 272 -8.37 -7.87 -15.67
N LEU A 273 -8.36 -8.38 -14.44
CA LEU A 273 -7.94 -9.75 -14.12
C LEU A 273 -8.78 -10.80 -14.85
N ASP A 274 -9.99 -10.43 -15.25
CA ASP A 274 -10.89 -11.27 -16.02
C ASP A 274 -10.79 -10.99 -17.54
N SER A 275 -9.73 -10.32 -18.03
CA SER A 275 -9.54 -10.05 -19.45
C SER A 275 -8.64 -11.11 -20.14
N LEU A 276 -8.84 -11.29 -21.45
CA LEU A 276 -7.94 -12.14 -22.24
C LEU A 276 -6.52 -11.59 -22.27
N GLU A 277 -6.37 -10.27 -22.23
CA GLU A 277 -5.06 -9.63 -22.21
C GLU A 277 -4.30 -10.00 -20.93
N TYR A 278 -4.98 -10.04 -19.78
CA TYR A 278 -4.39 -10.50 -18.53
C TYR A 278 -3.93 -11.97 -18.64
N LEU A 279 -4.74 -12.85 -19.21
CA LEU A 279 -4.37 -14.26 -19.37
C LEU A 279 -3.14 -14.46 -20.30
N PHE A 280 -2.95 -13.61 -21.31
CA PHE A 280 -1.74 -13.64 -22.11
C PHE A 280 -0.49 -13.28 -21.30
N GLU A 281 -0.59 -12.31 -20.42
CA GLU A 281 0.51 -11.92 -19.55
C GLU A 281 0.83 -13.01 -18.52
N GLU A 282 -0.20 -13.64 -17.94
CA GLU A 282 0.00 -14.81 -17.07
C GLU A 282 0.68 -15.97 -17.81
N ALA A 283 0.23 -16.28 -19.02
CA ALA A 283 0.88 -17.30 -19.84
C ALA A 283 2.37 -17.00 -20.10
N ARG A 284 2.72 -15.73 -20.36
CA ARG A 284 4.12 -15.32 -20.52
C ARG A 284 4.94 -15.53 -19.25
N LEU A 285 4.34 -15.30 -18.08
CA LEU A 285 5.01 -15.54 -16.80
C LEU A 285 5.20 -17.05 -16.57
N CYS A 286 4.18 -17.85 -16.80
CA CYS A 286 4.25 -19.31 -16.68
C CYS A 286 5.35 -19.90 -17.60
N ILE A 287 5.48 -19.42 -18.85
CA ILE A 287 6.50 -19.91 -19.80
C ILE A 287 7.93 -19.51 -19.36
N LYS A 288 8.09 -18.38 -18.68
CA LYS A 288 9.41 -17.92 -18.19
C LYS A 288 9.85 -18.64 -16.91
N ASP A 289 8.91 -19.08 -16.11
CA ASP A 289 9.14 -19.75 -14.85
C ASP A 289 8.79 -21.23 -14.98
N ARG A 290 9.82 -22.07 -14.98
CA ARG A 290 9.67 -23.53 -15.13
C ARG A 290 8.84 -24.18 -14.02
N GLU A 291 8.79 -23.58 -12.83
CA GLU A 291 7.99 -24.10 -11.73
C GLU A 291 6.50 -23.82 -11.92
N ARG A 292 6.16 -22.84 -12.76
CA ARG A 292 4.79 -22.41 -13.09
C ARG A 292 4.29 -22.90 -14.46
N GLU A 293 5.13 -23.61 -15.22
CA GLU A 293 4.85 -23.99 -16.61
C GLU A 293 3.50 -24.73 -16.78
N ASP A 294 3.10 -25.52 -15.79
CA ASP A 294 1.84 -26.26 -15.82
C ASP A 294 0.67 -25.55 -15.13
N GLU A 295 0.86 -24.35 -14.58
CA GLU A 295 -0.14 -23.73 -13.74
C GLU A 295 -1.44 -23.42 -14.52
N LEU A 296 -1.36 -22.74 -15.64
CA LEU A 296 -2.54 -22.45 -16.47
C LEU A 296 -3.07 -23.68 -17.20
N SER A 297 -2.22 -24.65 -17.51
CA SER A 297 -2.60 -25.88 -18.22
C SER A 297 -3.62 -26.73 -17.47
N GLN A 298 -3.73 -26.57 -16.14
CA GLN A 298 -4.67 -27.30 -15.28
C GLN A 298 -6.10 -26.74 -15.31
N TYR A 299 -6.28 -25.57 -15.92
CA TYR A 299 -7.56 -24.85 -15.94
C TYR A 299 -8.24 -24.94 -17.32
N TYR A 300 -9.42 -24.37 -17.42
CA TYR A 300 -10.13 -24.09 -18.65
C TYR A 300 -10.37 -22.59 -18.74
N ILE A 301 -10.33 -22.04 -19.94
CA ILE A 301 -10.62 -20.63 -20.19
C ILE A 301 -12.10 -20.50 -20.50
N TYR A 302 -12.75 -19.60 -19.79
CA TYR A 302 -14.19 -19.33 -19.88
C TYR A 302 -14.48 -17.92 -20.36
N THR A 303 -15.62 -17.73 -21.03
CA THR A 303 -16.13 -16.43 -21.48
C THR A 303 -17.59 -16.26 -21.07
N LYS A 304 -18.10 -15.01 -20.97
CA LYS A 304 -19.50 -14.72 -20.65
C LYS A 304 -20.47 -15.06 -21.81
N THR A 305 -19.98 -15.15 -23.02
CA THR A 305 -20.77 -15.50 -24.20
C THR A 305 -20.03 -16.53 -25.04
N PRO A 306 -20.73 -17.45 -25.74
CA PRO A 306 -20.09 -18.37 -26.67
C PRO A 306 -19.34 -17.61 -27.77
N LYS A 307 -18.06 -17.92 -27.97
CA LYS A 307 -17.21 -17.20 -28.92
C LYS A 307 -16.38 -18.17 -29.75
N THR A 308 -16.29 -17.89 -31.04
CA THR A 308 -15.33 -18.49 -31.98
C THR A 308 -14.24 -17.51 -32.37
N LYS A 309 -14.32 -16.28 -31.89
CA LYS A 309 -13.32 -15.23 -32.04
C LYS A 309 -13.41 -14.30 -30.84
N VAL A 310 -12.25 -13.97 -30.29
CA VAL A 310 -12.11 -13.12 -29.11
C VAL A 310 -11.31 -11.86 -29.40
N SER A 311 -11.41 -10.87 -28.51
CA SER A 311 -10.62 -9.62 -28.44
C SER A 311 -9.85 -9.55 -27.14
N LEU A 312 -8.86 -8.68 -27.05
CA LEU A 312 -8.01 -8.51 -25.83
C LEU A 312 -8.86 -8.12 -24.60
N SER A 313 -9.86 -7.27 -24.80
CA SER A 313 -10.76 -6.78 -23.76
C SER A 313 -11.91 -7.73 -23.42
N ASP A 314 -11.98 -8.90 -24.08
CA ASP A 314 -13.06 -9.85 -23.75
C ASP A 314 -12.86 -10.44 -22.36
N TYR A 315 -13.98 -10.54 -21.63
CA TYR A 315 -14.00 -11.27 -20.38
C TYR A 315 -13.55 -12.71 -20.60
N CYS A 316 -12.45 -13.08 -19.94
CA CYS A 316 -11.89 -14.42 -19.95
C CYS A 316 -11.40 -14.78 -18.56
N GLN A 317 -11.85 -15.88 -18.03
CA GLN A 317 -11.47 -16.37 -16.70
C GLN A 317 -10.89 -17.78 -16.80
N ALA A 318 -9.76 -18.02 -16.13
CA ALA A 318 -9.24 -19.37 -15.94
C ALA A 318 -9.86 -20.00 -14.68
N ASP A 319 -10.48 -21.16 -14.81
CA ASP A 319 -11.08 -21.90 -13.70
C ASP A 319 -11.00 -23.42 -13.93
N LYS A 320 -11.36 -24.19 -12.91
CA LYS A 320 -11.31 -25.67 -12.92
C LYS A 320 -12.03 -26.26 -14.15
N PRO A 321 -11.65 -27.45 -14.62
CA PRO A 321 -12.35 -28.15 -15.71
C PRO A 321 -13.84 -28.31 -15.41
N PRO A 322 -14.70 -28.25 -16.45
CA PRO A 322 -16.13 -28.48 -16.28
C PRO A 322 -16.38 -29.93 -15.82
N GLN A 323 -17.29 -30.09 -14.88
CA GLN A 323 -17.74 -31.42 -14.46
C GLN A 323 -18.80 -31.96 -15.42
N LYS A 324 -18.89 -33.27 -15.58
CA LYS A 324 -19.99 -33.89 -16.33
C LYS A 324 -21.18 -34.07 -15.41
N GLY A 325 -22.31 -33.52 -15.81
CA GLY A 325 -23.60 -33.76 -15.17
C GLY A 325 -24.15 -35.16 -15.50
N GLU A 326 -25.23 -35.54 -14.84
CA GLU A 326 -25.87 -36.88 -15.01
C GLU A 326 -26.34 -37.13 -16.43
N ASN A 327 -26.71 -36.07 -17.19
CA ASN A 327 -27.14 -36.15 -18.58
C ASN A 327 -26.00 -35.90 -19.59
N GLY A 328 -24.72 -35.85 -19.11
CA GLY A 328 -23.57 -35.63 -19.96
C GLY A 328 -23.28 -34.17 -20.32
N GLU A 329 -24.10 -33.22 -19.81
CA GLU A 329 -23.87 -31.79 -19.97
C GLU A 329 -22.61 -31.35 -19.17
N ASN A 330 -21.96 -30.31 -19.67
CA ASN A 330 -20.86 -29.67 -18.95
C ASN A 330 -21.43 -28.74 -17.87
N ILE A 331 -21.12 -29.03 -16.60
CA ILE A 331 -21.41 -28.17 -15.46
C ILE A 331 -20.16 -27.35 -15.18
N CYS A 332 -20.23 -26.04 -15.42
CA CYS A 332 -19.15 -25.11 -15.11
C CYS A 332 -18.87 -25.04 -13.61
N PRO A 333 -17.66 -24.62 -13.20
CA PRO A 333 -17.28 -24.49 -11.79
C PRO A 333 -18.25 -23.67 -10.95
N ALA A 334 -18.22 -23.87 -9.65
CA ALA A 334 -19.16 -23.23 -8.73
C ALA A 334 -19.06 -21.69 -8.70
N THR A 335 -17.92 -21.13 -9.05
CA THR A 335 -17.70 -19.68 -9.24
C THR A 335 -18.50 -19.12 -10.38
N ALA A 336 -18.80 -19.91 -11.40
CA ALA A 336 -19.59 -19.57 -12.58
C ALA A 336 -21.12 -19.57 -12.34
N LYS A 337 -21.59 -19.95 -11.15
CA LYS A 337 -23.05 -20.08 -10.88
C LYS A 337 -23.81 -18.75 -10.83
N LYS A 338 -23.13 -17.61 -10.74
CA LYS A 338 -23.80 -16.29 -10.76
C LYS A 338 -24.15 -15.81 -12.16
N GLU A 339 -23.33 -16.17 -13.15
CA GLU A 339 -23.55 -15.86 -14.57
C GLU A 339 -23.19 -17.08 -15.40
N PRO A 340 -23.89 -17.38 -16.51
CA PRO A 340 -23.54 -18.51 -17.38
C PRO A 340 -22.19 -18.24 -18.03
N LEU A 341 -21.22 -19.10 -17.79
CA LEU A 341 -19.92 -19.08 -18.46
C LEU A 341 -19.86 -20.20 -19.52
N TYR A 342 -19.16 -19.93 -20.59
CA TYR A 342 -18.98 -20.83 -21.72
C TYR A 342 -17.50 -21.16 -21.86
N VAL A 343 -17.18 -22.43 -22.07
CA VAL A 343 -15.80 -22.87 -22.32
C VAL A 343 -15.31 -22.27 -23.63
N LEU A 344 -14.18 -21.57 -23.60
CA LEU A 344 -13.49 -21.08 -24.78
C LEU A 344 -12.51 -22.16 -25.30
N CYS A 345 -11.60 -22.62 -24.45
CA CYS A 345 -10.65 -23.71 -24.73
C CYS A 345 -10.12 -24.32 -23.41
N SER A 346 -9.38 -25.41 -23.51
CA SER A 346 -8.62 -25.90 -22.37
C SER A 346 -7.40 -25.02 -22.12
N GLY A 347 -6.92 -24.98 -20.88
CA GLY A 347 -5.67 -24.27 -20.55
C GLY A 347 -4.46 -24.90 -21.25
N THR A 348 -4.46 -26.20 -21.45
CA THR A 348 -3.41 -26.88 -22.24
C THR A 348 -3.36 -26.34 -23.68
N ASP A 349 -4.50 -26.29 -24.38
CA ASP A 349 -4.55 -25.76 -25.76
C ASP A 349 -4.16 -24.27 -25.77
N PHE A 350 -4.63 -23.51 -24.81
CA PHE A 350 -4.28 -22.10 -24.66
C PHE A 350 -2.75 -21.92 -24.53
N MET A 351 -2.14 -22.67 -23.63
CA MET A 351 -0.69 -22.59 -23.38
C MET A 351 0.12 -23.11 -24.59
N GLU A 352 -0.33 -24.14 -25.31
CA GLU A 352 0.33 -24.62 -26.52
C GLU A 352 0.32 -23.55 -27.62
N VAL A 353 -0.79 -22.88 -27.85
CA VAL A 353 -0.89 -21.75 -28.81
C VAL A 353 0.11 -20.66 -28.47
N ILE A 354 0.07 -20.18 -27.20
CA ILE A 354 0.92 -19.07 -26.76
C ILE A 354 2.41 -19.47 -26.83
N THR A 355 2.76 -20.64 -26.34
CA THR A 355 4.12 -21.18 -26.38
C THR A 355 4.64 -21.31 -27.82
N GLY A 356 3.80 -21.81 -28.74
CA GLY A 356 4.15 -21.95 -30.16
C GLY A 356 4.47 -20.61 -30.83
N VAL A 357 3.77 -19.53 -30.47
CA VAL A 357 4.08 -18.18 -30.97
C VAL A 357 5.36 -17.64 -30.35
N LEU A 358 5.51 -17.75 -29.03
CA LEU A 358 6.65 -17.19 -28.29
C LEU A 358 7.97 -17.94 -28.61
N GLN A 359 7.92 -19.22 -28.94
CA GLN A 359 9.09 -19.97 -29.44
C GLN A 359 9.57 -19.43 -30.79
N LYS A 360 8.65 -19.02 -31.68
CA LYS A 360 8.99 -18.42 -32.98
C LYS A 360 9.39 -16.96 -32.86
N LYS A 361 8.78 -16.22 -31.95
CA LYS A 361 9.00 -14.79 -31.72
C LYS A 361 8.89 -14.44 -30.24
N LEU A 362 10.00 -14.46 -29.53
CA LEU A 362 10.06 -14.24 -28.06
C LEU A 362 9.42 -12.93 -27.61
N LYS A 363 9.37 -11.90 -28.45
CA LYS A 363 8.75 -10.60 -28.18
C LYS A 363 7.47 -10.40 -29.01
N ALA A 364 6.69 -11.46 -29.23
CA ALA A 364 5.40 -11.33 -29.88
C ALA A 364 4.48 -10.38 -29.08
N THR A 365 3.70 -9.54 -29.76
CA THR A 365 2.74 -8.64 -29.13
C THR A 365 1.47 -9.39 -28.72
N ASN A 366 0.60 -8.75 -27.91
CA ASN A 366 -0.68 -9.35 -27.53
C ASN A 366 -1.60 -9.53 -28.74
N GLU A 367 -1.51 -8.65 -29.76
CA GLU A 367 -2.24 -8.79 -31.02
C GLU A 367 -1.79 -10.02 -31.81
N GLU A 368 -0.50 -10.33 -31.82
CA GLU A 368 0.04 -11.55 -32.50
C GLU A 368 -0.38 -12.84 -31.77
N LEU A 369 -0.43 -12.80 -30.42
CA LEU A 369 -0.97 -13.91 -29.64
C LEU A 369 -2.47 -14.07 -29.87
N LEU A 370 -3.21 -12.96 -29.94
CA LEU A 370 -4.65 -12.92 -30.22
C LEU A 370 -4.96 -13.49 -31.62
N GLU A 371 -4.17 -13.13 -32.62
CA GLU A 371 -4.34 -13.67 -33.98
C GLU A 371 -4.16 -15.18 -33.98
N ALA A 372 -3.13 -15.71 -33.34
CA ALA A 372 -2.88 -17.14 -33.24
C ALA A 372 -3.98 -17.87 -32.48
N LEU A 373 -4.43 -17.33 -31.34
CA LEU A 373 -5.54 -17.91 -30.58
C LEU A 373 -6.83 -17.93 -31.40
N ASN A 374 -7.16 -16.84 -32.07
CA ASN A 374 -8.34 -16.78 -32.95
C ASN A 374 -8.25 -17.76 -34.13
N HIS A 375 -7.07 -17.96 -34.66
CA HIS A 375 -6.86 -18.99 -35.70
C HIS A 375 -7.14 -20.40 -35.16
N TYR A 376 -6.59 -20.72 -33.99
CA TYR A 376 -6.85 -21.99 -33.30
C TYR A 376 -8.35 -22.19 -33.01
N LEU A 377 -9.03 -21.19 -32.46
CA LEU A 377 -10.46 -21.28 -32.13
C LEU A 377 -11.33 -21.54 -33.37
N GLN A 378 -10.93 -21.09 -34.54
CA GLN A 378 -11.65 -21.29 -35.82
C GLN A 378 -11.32 -22.60 -36.51
N THR A 379 -10.09 -23.08 -36.42
CA THR A 379 -9.61 -24.21 -37.22
C THR A 379 -9.36 -25.48 -36.40
N GLY A 380 -9.18 -25.35 -35.07
CA GLY A 380 -8.73 -26.43 -34.20
C GLY A 380 -7.27 -26.84 -34.44
N ASN A 381 -6.51 -26.07 -35.23
CA ASN A 381 -5.09 -26.38 -35.56
C ASN A 381 -4.18 -25.36 -34.88
N LEU A 382 -3.08 -25.86 -34.31
CA LEU A 382 -2.00 -25.08 -33.69
C LEU A 382 -1.06 -24.47 -34.73
#